data_ffa96dfdaaf5d0b9df29ad42f3c6a5d8
#
_entry.id   ffa96dfdaaf5d0b9df29ad42f3c6a5d8
#
_cell.length_a   1.000
_cell.length_b   1.000
_cell.length_c   1.000
_cell.angle_alpha   90.00
_cell.angle_beta   90.00
_cell.angle_gamma   90.00
#
_symmetry.space_group_name_H-M   'P 1'
#
loop_
_entity.id
_entity.type
_entity.pdbx_description
1 polymer ?
#
loop_
_entity_poly.entity_id
_entity_poly.type
_entity_poly.pdbx_seq_one_letter_code
_entity_poly.pdbx_strand_id
1 'polypeptide(L)'
;MKTQKFKRPLAWASLIGVLTVTTLTAQVRNLTEDEAFFYEEVDESADVYDPFESVNRFTFVFNDFVFSNTVQPLVDVYTAITPDPVEEGASNFFHNLRYPVRLASNLLQCRFKGAWVETGRFAINSTVGIVGILTPADDYEGFAPIKSEDVGQVFGAWGIGEGPYLVLPFLGPSNLRDLAGFFGDRAVN
;
A
#
# COMPACT_ATOMS: atom_id res chain seq x y z
N MET A 1 -50.96 -45.83 20.21
CA MET A 1 -49.68 -45.34 19.69
C MET A 1 -49.60 -43.84 19.95
N LYS A 2 -48.89 -43.40 21.00
CA LYS A 2 -48.76 -41.98 21.41
C LYS A 2 -47.42 -41.51 20.88
N THR A 3 -47.40 -40.56 19.95
CA THR A 3 -46.21 -39.88 19.47
C THR A 3 -45.73 -38.85 20.50
N GLN A 4 -44.58 -39.06 21.13
CA GLN A 4 -43.94 -38.08 21.98
C GLN A 4 -43.23 -37.01 21.09
N LYS A 5 -43.70 -35.77 21.24
CA LYS A 5 -43.00 -34.59 20.71
C LYS A 5 -41.79 -34.24 21.54
N PHE A 6 -40.61 -34.42 20.99
CA PHE A 6 -39.34 -34.04 21.60
C PHE A 6 -39.21 -32.52 21.58
N LYS A 7 -39.41 -31.84 22.68
CA LYS A 7 -39.12 -30.42 22.85
C LYS A 7 -37.61 -30.28 23.08
N ARG A 8 -36.88 -29.79 22.07
CA ARG A 8 -35.48 -29.37 22.22
C ARG A 8 -35.42 -28.10 23.07
N PRO A 9 -34.56 -28.02 24.12
CA PRO A 9 -34.45 -26.81 24.91
C PRO A 9 -33.64 -25.73 24.16
N LEU A 10 -34.23 -24.55 24.04
CA LEU A 10 -33.62 -23.33 23.50
C LEU A 10 -32.40 -22.81 24.31
N ALA A 11 -32.05 -23.49 25.41
CA ALA A 11 -31.02 -23.03 26.35
C ALA A 11 -29.57 -23.12 25.82
N TRP A 12 -29.31 -23.91 24.80
CA TRP A 12 -27.93 -24.09 24.27
C TRP A 12 -27.52 -23.00 23.26
N ALA A 13 -28.46 -22.39 22.55
CA ALA A 13 -28.15 -21.35 21.58
C ALA A 13 -27.72 -20.04 22.26
N SER A 14 -28.23 -19.74 23.47
CA SER A 14 -27.83 -18.54 24.19
C SER A 14 -26.47 -18.66 24.89
N LEU A 15 -26.05 -19.88 25.28
CA LEU A 15 -24.74 -20.09 25.90
C LEU A 15 -23.59 -20.00 24.87
N ILE A 16 -23.80 -20.46 23.62
CA ILE A 16 -22.81 -20.37 22.56
C ILE A 16 -22.65 -18.91 22.11
N GLY A 17 -23.75 -18.17 22.04
CA GLY A 17 -23.70 -16.73 21.67
C GLY A 17 -22.97 -15.88 22.73
N VAL A 18 -23.12 -16.16 24.01
CA VAL A 18 -22.43 -15.43 25.08
C VAL A 18 -20.94 -15.79 25.14
N LEU A 19 -20.58 -17.06 24.92
CA LEU A 19 -19.18 -17.49 24.87
C LEU A 19 -18.43 -16.92 23.66
N THR A 20 -19.07 -16.80 22.49
CA THR A 20 -18.43 -16.21 21.30
C THR A 20 -18.26 -14.68 21.43
N VAL A 21 -19.21 -13.99 22.05
CA VAL A 21 -19.10 -12.54 22.31
C VAL A 21 -18.02 -12.26 23.35
N THR A 22 -17.91 -13.06 24.41
CA THR A 22 -16.87 -12.87 25.44
C THR A 22 -15.47 -13.20 24.95
N THR A 23 -15.30 -14.17 24.06
CA THR A 23 -14.00 -14.46 23.43
C THR A 23 -13.61 -13.38 22.41
N LEU A 24 -14.58 -12.85 21.65
CA LEU A 24 -14.34 -11.77 20.71
C LEU A 24 -13.95 -10.46 21.42
N THR A 25 -14.63 -10.12 22.52
CA THR A 25 -14.28 -8.93 23.32
C THR A 25 -12.95 -9.08 24.05
N ALA A 26 -12.55 -10.29 24.46
CA ALA A 26 -11.23 -10.54 25.04
C ALA A 26 -10.12 -10.43 23.98
N GLN A 27 -10.38 -10.88 22.76
CA GLN A 27 -9.43 -10.80 21.65
C GLN A 27 -9.29 -9.36 21.13
N VAL A 28 -10.37 -8.60 21.07
CA VAL A 28 -10.33 -7.15 20.76
C VAL A 28 -9.61 -6.39 21.86
N ARG A 29 -9.75 -6.79 23.13
CA ARG A 29 -9.06 -6.13 24.25
C ARG A 29 -7.54 -6.36 24.23
N ASN A 30 -7.09 -7.56 23.80
CA ASN A 30 -5.65 -7.85 23.67
C ASN A 30 -5.03 -7.17 22.43
N LEU A 31 -5.83 -6.95 21.36
CA LEU A 31 -5.38 -6.17 20.21
C LEU A 31 -5.24 -4.68 20.53
N THR A 32 -6.09 -4.15 21.45
CA THR A 32 -6.04 -2.73 21.84
C THR A 32 -4.87 -2.38 22.75
N GLU A 33 -4.31 -3.32 23.52
CA GLU A 33 -3.16 -3.02 24.40
C GLU A 33 -1.85 -2.94 23.62
N ASP A 34 -1.65 -3.78 22.62
CA ASP A 34 -0.48 -3.72 21.73
C ASP A 34 -0.60 -2.61 20.66
N GLU A 35 -1.81 -2.32 20.18
CA GLU A 35 -2.05 -1.19 19.28
C GLU A 35 -2.09 0.14 20.02
N ALA A 36 -2.59 0.22 21.23
CA ALA A 36 -2.57 1.44 22.03
C ALA A 36 -1.14 1.95 22.27
N PHE A 37 -0.15 1.05 22.38
CA PHE A 37 1.26 1.43 22.45
C PHE A 37 1.74 2.14 21.17
N PHE A 38 1.24 1.75 20.00
CA PHE A 38 1.56 2.41 18.72
C PHE A 38 0.79 3.73 18.54
N TYR A 39 -0.39 3.86 19.14
CA TYR A 39 -1.21 5.08 19.04
C TYR A 39 -0.91 6.10 20.14
N GLU A 40 -0.31 5.70 21.26
CA GLU A 40 0.00 6.59 22.38
C GLU A 40 1.24 7.49 22.12
N GLU A 41 2.05 7.16 21.09
CA GLU A 41 3.18 8.01 20.63
C GLU A 41 2.85 8.87 19.41
N VAL A 42 1.68 8.78 18.84
CA VAL A 42 1.23 9.76 17.84
C VAL A 42 0.75 10.99 18.61
N ASP A 43 1.63 11.95 18.77
CA ASP A 43 1.33 13.27 19.30
C ASP A 43 0.16 13.85 18.50
N GLU A 44 -1.07 13.77 19.04
CA GLU A 44 -2.28 14.38 18.46
C GLU A 44 -2.14 15.91 18.30
N SER A 45 -1.07 16.48 18.81
CA SER A 45 -0.75 17.91 18.72
C SER A 45 0.14 18.27 17.53
N ALA A 46 0.56 17.35 16.70
CA ALA A 46 1.14 17.69 15.41
C ALA A 46 0.04 18.27 14.51
N ASP A 47 -0.29 19.53 14.72
CA ASP A 47 -1.14 20.31 13.82
C ASP A 47 -0.54 20.23 12.41
N VAL A 48 -0.99 19.25 11.63
CA VAL A 48 -0.63 19.18 10.23
C VAL A 48 -1.20 20.41 9.56
N TYR A 49 -0.32 21.27 9.05
CA TYR A 49 -0.72 22.46 8.32
C TYR A 49 -1.54 22.06 7.08
N ASP A 50 -2.86 22.06 7.23
CA ASP A 50 -3.81 21.72 6.17
C ASP A 50 -4.70 22.92 5.82
N PRO A 51 -4.22 23.82 4.97
CA PRO A 51 -5.01 24.99 4.52
C PRO A 51 -6.20 24.59 3.63
N PHE A 52 -6.26 23.35 3.18
CA PHE A 52 -7.29 22.82 2.29
C PHE A 52 -8.20 21.76 2.97
N GLU A 53 -8.26 21.74 4.30
CA GLU A 53 -8.97 20.71 5.07
C GLU A 53 -10.36 20.39 4.52
N SER A 54 -11.18 21.40 4.22
CA SER A 54 -12.54 21.17 3.72
C SER A 54 -12.56 20.44 2.36
N VAL A 55 -11.62 20.79 1.46
CA VAL A 55 -11.48 20.14 0.16
C VAL A 55 -10.91 18.74 0.31
N ASN A 56 -9.90 18.60 1.15
CA ASN A 56 -9.25 17.31 1.44
C ASN A 56 -10.25 16.33 2.05
N ARG A 57 -11.06 16.77 3.00
CA ARG A 57 -12.11 15.95 3.62
C ARG A 57 -13.16 15.51 2.61
N PHE A 58 -13.63 16.44 1.75
CA PHE A 58 -14.58 16.09 0.68
C PHE A 58 -13.98 15.06 -0.30
N THR A 59 -12.74 15.30 -0.75
CA THR A 59 -12.06 14.41 -1.69
C THR A 59 -11.79 13.04 -1.06
N PHE A 60 -11.45 13.01 0.23
CA PHE A 60 -11.28 11.75 0.96
C PHE A 60 -12.57 10.92 0.97
N VAL A 61 -13.71 11.52 1.34
CA VAL A 61 -15.02 10.83 1.33
C VAL A 61 -15.39 10.36 -0.08
N PHE A 62 -15.12 11.16 -1.10
CA PHE A 62 -15.32 10.76 -2.49
C PHE A 62 -14.44 9.57 -2.87
N ASN A 63 -13.15 9.59 -2.54
CA ASN A 63 -12.23 8.49 -2.80
C ASN A 63 -12.65 7.21 -2.08
N ASP A 64 -13.03 7.32 -0.80
CA ASP A 64 -13.51 6.20 0.00
C ASP A 64 -14.77 5.57 -0.61
N PHE A 65 -15.72 6.40 -1.03
CA PHE A 65 -16.93 5.94 -1.72
C PHE A 65 -16.59 5.19 -3.01
N VAL A 66 -15.73 5.75 -3.86
CA VAL A 66 -15.33 5.11 -5.14
C VAL A 66 -14.55 3.83 -4.88
N PHE A 67 -13.62 3.86 -3.92
CA PHE A 67 -12.83 2.69 -3.57
C PHE A 67 -13.71 1.55 -3.08
N SER A 68 -14.53 1.80 -2.07
CA SER A 68 -15.37 0.78 -1.44
C SER A 68 -16.44 0.20 -2.36
N ASN A 69 -17.02 1.03 -3.25
CA ASN A 69 -18.14 0.61 -4.09
C ASN A 69 -17.75 0.18 -5.51
N THR A 70 -16.55 0.50 -5.96
CA THR A 70 -16.11 0.20 -7.33
C THR A 70 -14.79 -0.55 -7.36
N VAL A 71 -13.75 0.01 -6.74
CA VAL A 71 -12.40 -0.57 -6.83
C VAL A 71 -12.32 -1.87 -6.06
N GLN A 72 -12.77 -1.89 -4.80
CA GLN A 72 -12.69 -3.07 -3.94
C GLN A 72 -13.41 -4.29 -4.54
N PRO A 73 -14.66 -4.20 -5.00
CA PRO A 73 -15.32 -5.35 -5.65
C PRO A 73 -14.59 -5.85 -6.90
N LEU A 74 -13.98 -4.96 -7.68
CA LEU A 74 -13.19 -5.35 -8.84
C LEU A 74 -11.89 -6.07 -8.43
N VAL A 75 -11.23 -5.58 -7.40
CA VAL A 75 -10.04 -6.23 -6.81
C VAL A 75 -10.40 -7.61 -6.27
N ASP A 76 -11.50 -7.74 -5.53
CA ASP A 76 -11.96 -9.02 -4.97
C ASP A 76 -12.22 -10.06 -6.07
N VAL A 77 -12.85 -9.64 -7.18
CA VAL A 77 -13.06 -10.53 -8.34
C VAL A 77 -11.73 -10.88 -9.01
N TYR A 78 -10.85 -9.89 -9.21
CA TYR A 78 -9.54 -10.10 -9.82
C TYR A 78 -8.68 -11.09 -9.01
N THR A 79 -8.56 -10.89 -7.71
CA THR A 79 -7.78 -11.78 -6.82
C THR A 79 -8.39 -13.17 -6.71
N ALA A 80 -9.72 -13.29 -6.80
CA ALA A 80 -10.39 -14.60 -6.78
C ALA A 80 -10.11 -15.47 -8.03
N ILE A 81 -9.81 -14.83 -9.17
CA ILE A 81 -9.61 -15.55 -10.45
C ILE A 81 -8.14 -15.58 -10.89
N THR A 82 -7.29 -14.73 -10.33
CA THR A 82 -5.88 -14.60 -10.72
C THR A 82 -4.99 -15.36 -9.73
N PRO A 83 -4.23 -16.36 -10.17
CA PRO A 83 -3.26 -17.03 -9.31
C PRO A 83 -2.12 -16.10 -8.87
N ASP A 84 -1.66 -16.24 -7.63
CA ASP A 84 -0.59 -15.43 -7.04
C ASP A 84 0.65 -15.25 -7.94
N PRO A 85 1.18 -16.30 -8.64
CA PRO A 85 2.35 -16.14 -9.50
C PRO A 85 2.11 -15.22 -10.72
N VAL A 86 0.86 -15.12 -11.18
CA VAL A 86 0.49 -14.22 -12.31
C VAL A 86 0.45 -12.78 -11.81
N GLU A 87 -0.10 -12.56 -10.64
CA GLU A 87 -0.15 -11.25 -9.99
C GLU A 87 1.26 -10.73 -9.68
N GLU A 88 2.10 -11.58 -9.08
CA GLU A 88 3.49 -11.28 -8.81
C GLU A 88 4.26 -10.96 -10.09
N GLY A 89 4.12 -11.79 -11.12
CA GLY A 89 4.78 -11.57 -12.41
C GLY A 89 4.34 -10.28 -13.09
N ALA A 90 3.07 -9.92 -13.03
CA ALA A 90 2.56 -8.65 -13.54
C ALA A 90 3.13 -7.47 -12.74
N SER A 91 3.14 -7.55 -11.42
CA SER A 91 3.73 -6.55 -10.53
C SER A 91 5.22 -6.32 -10.86
N ASN A 92 5.99 -7.40 -10.98
CA ASN A 92 7.41 -7.37 -11.31
C ASN A 92 7.67 -6.73 -12.67
N PHE A 93 6.87 -7.08 -13.68
CA PHE A 93 6.94 -6.49 -15.01
C PHE A 93 6.75 -4.96 -14.98
N PHE A 94 5.69 -4.47 -14.33
CA PHE A 94 5.46 -3.03 -14.22
C PHE A 94 6.52 -2.34 -13.36
N HIS A 95 7.02 -3.00 -12.32
CA HIS A 95 8.16 -2.48 -11.56
C HIS A 95 9.41 -2.36 -12.43
N ASN A 96 9.71 -3.36 -13.24
CA ASN A 96 10.84 -3.34 -14.16
C ASN A 96 10.70 -2.22 -15.21
N LEU A 97 9.49 -1.98 -15.71
CA LEU A 97 9.18 -0.94 -16.67
C LEU A 97 9.45 0.48 -16.13
N ARG A 98 9.30 0.69 -14.81
CA ARG A 98 9.61 1.96 -14.13
C ARG A 98 11.10 2.21 -13.89
N TYR A 99 11.99 1.37 -14.44
CA TYR A 99 13.44 1.55 -14.35
C TYR A 99 13.93 2.95 -14.76
N PRO A 100 13.46 3.58 -15.88
CA PRO A 100 13.96 4.90 -16.28
C PRO A 100 13.77 5.96 -15.17
N VAL A 101 12.63 5.96 -14.50
CA VAL A 101 12.34 6.88 -13.38
C VAL A 101 13.32 6.63 -12.23
N ARG A 102 13.50 5.37 -11.82
CA ARG A 102 14.42 5.02 -10.72
C ARG A 102 15.87 5.35 -11.04
N LEU A 103 16.30 5.11 -12.28
CA LEU A 103 17.63 5.50 -12.73
C LEU A 103 17.82 7.01 -12.67
N ALA A 104 16.91 7.78 -13.29
CA ALA A 104 16.97 9.24 -13.31
C ALA A 104 16.98 9.81 -11.89
N SER A 105 16.10 9.32 -11.01
CA SER A 105 16.00 9.78 -9.62
C SER A 105 17.28 9.50 -8.83
N ASN A 106 17.89 8.33 -8.98
CA ASN A 106 19.19 8.02 -8.37
C ASN A 106 20.31 8.94 -8.87
N LEU A 107 20.37 9.20 -10.19
CA LEU A 107 21.37 10.09 -10.79
C LEU A 107 21.21 11.53 -10.31
N LEU A 108 19.97 12.04 -10.28
CA LEU A 108 19.65 13.40 -9.82
C LEU A 108 19.95 13.62 -8.34
N GLN A 109 19.98 12.55 -7.56
CA GLN A 109 20.40 12.54 -6.15
C GLN A 109 21.89 12.24 -5.95
N CYS A 110 22.68 12.11 -7.03
CA CYS A 110 24.08 11.69 -7.00
C CYS A 110 24.32 10.33 -6.32
N ARG A 111 23.31 9.44 -6.34
CA ARG A 111 23.36 8.09 -5.74
C ARG A 111 23.85 7.07 -6.77
N PHE A 112 25.08 7.21 -7.22
CA PHE A 112 25.65 6.39 -8.30
C PHE A 112 25.63 4.89 -8.03
N LYS A 113 25.79 4.48 -6.76
CA LYS A 113 25.65 3.07 -6.37
C LYS A 113 24.22 2.57 -6.60
N GLY A 114 23.20 3.37 -6.24
CA GLY A 114 21.81 3.05 -6.50
C GLY A 114 21.53 2.94 -8.00
N ALA A 115 21.99 3.91 -8.79
CA ALA A 115 21.87 3.87 -10.25
C ALA A 115 22.50 2.61 -10.87
N TRP A 116 23.66 2.18 -10.37
CA TRP A 116 24.31 0.95 -10.81
C TRP A 116 23.49 -0.29 -10.47
N VAL A 117 23.01 -0.40 -9.23
CA VAL A 117 22.19 -1.54 -8.79
C VAL A 117 20.90 -1.62 -9.60
N GLU A 118 20.19 -0.49 -9.79
CA GLU A 118 18.96 -0.46 -10.60
C GLU A 118 19.22 -0.86 -12.05
N THR A 119 20.33 -0.40 -12.65
CA THR A 119 20.69 -0.77 -14.02
C THR A 119 20.99 -2.25 -14.15
N GLY A 120 21.75 -2.82 -13.21
CA GLY A 120 22.03 -4.25 -13.18
C GLY A 120 20.78 -5.10 -13.00
N ARG A 121 19.91 -4.71 -12.07
CA ARG A 121 18.61 -5.36 -11.85
C ARG A 121 17.76 -5.33 -13.12
N PHE A 122 17.63 -4.17 -13.74
CA PHE A 122 16.89 -4.02 -14.99
C PHE A 122 17.45 -4.94 -16.09
N ALA A 123 18.77 -4.95 -16.28
CA ALA A 123 19.40 -5.78 -17.30
C ALA A 123 19.17 -7.28 -17.06
N ILE A 124 19.39 -7.76 -15.82
CA ILE A 124 19.21 -9.17 -15.44
C ILE A 124 17.74 -9.57 -15.55
N ASN A 125 16.83 -8.79 -14.96
CA ASN A 125 15.41 -9.11 -14.96
C ASN A 125 14.80 -9.01 -16.37
N SER A 126 15.27 -8.09 -17.23
CA SER A 126 14.78 -7.99 -18.59
C SER A 126 15.26 -9.12 -19.49
N THR A 127 16.47 -9.64 -19.28
CA THR A 127 17.07 -10.71 -20.11
C THR A 127 16.77 -12.09 -19.60
N VAL A 128 17.17 -12.38 -18.36
CA VAL A 128 16.98 -13.70 -17.74
C VAL A 128 15.58 -13.84 -17.14
N GLY A 129 15.00 -12.73 -16.64
CA GLY A 129 13.69 -12.68 -15.99
C GLY A 129 12.50 -12.49 -16.94
N ILE A 130 12.68 -12.70 -18.24
CA ILE A 130 11.62 -12.62 -19.26
C ILE A 130 10.91 -11.25 -19.18
N VAL A 131 11.65 -10.20 -19.60
CA VAL A 131 11.19 -8.79 -19.63
C VAL A 131 10.79 -8.27 -18.23
N GLY A 132 11.28 -8.90 -17.16
CA GLY A 132 11.01 -8.50 -15.78
C GLY A 132 9.82 -9.18 -15.11
N ILE A 133 9.23 -10.21 -15.70
CA ILE A 133 8.19 -11.03 -15.05
C ILE A 133 8.78 -11.77 -13.85
N LEU A 134 10.00 -12.28 -14.01
CA LEU A 134 10.78 -12.88 -12.94
C LEU A 134 11.84 -11.91 -12.45
N THR A 135 12.30 -12.08 -11.21
CA THR A 135 13.30 -11.21 -10.58
C THR A 135 14.59 -11.97 -10.22
N PRO A 136 15.25 -12.65 -11.17
CA PRO A 136 16.47 -13.38 -10.87
C PRO A 136 17.60 -12.49 -10.33
N ALA A 137 17.53 -11.18 -10.51
CA ALA A 137 18.49 -10.25 -9.93
C ALA A 137 18.54 -10.29 -8.39
N ASP A 138 17.48 -10.76 -7.74
CA ASP A 138 17.40 -10.88 -6.28
C ASP A 138 18.39 -11.93 -5.74
N ASP A 139 18.73 -12.93 -6.55
CA ASP A 139 19.66 -14.02 -6.21
C ASP A 139 21.13 -13.64 -6.41
N TYR A 140 21.43 -12.49 -7.05
CA TYR A 140 22.80 -12.07 -7.31
C TYR A 140 23.32 -11.15 -6.22
N GLU A 141 24.46 -11.50 -5.64
CA GLU A 141 25.16 -10.65 -4.67
C GLU A 141 25.50 -9.29 -5.30
N GLY A 142 25.14 -8.21 -4.61
CA GLY A 142 25.36 -6.84 -5.07
C GLY A 142 24.19 -6.22 -5.85
N PHE A 143 23.17 -7.01 -6.21
CA PHE A 143 21.93 -6.54 -6.85
C PHE A 143 20.70 -6.77 -5.98
N ALA A 144 20.83 -6.90 -4.67
CA ALA A 144 19.72 -6.97 -3.75
C ALA A 144 18.77 -5.77 -3.93
N PRO A 145 17.45 -5.94 -3.71
CA PRO A 145 16.49 -4.86 -3.81
C PRO A 145 16.89 -3.66 -2.96
N ILE A 146 16.84 -2.47 -3.55
CA ILE A 146 17.05 -1.20 -2.84
C ILE A 146 15.74 -0.43 -2.78
N LYS A 147 15.67 0.57 -1.89
CA LYS A 147 14.50 1.44 -1.82
C LYS A 147 14.28 2.11 -3.19
N SER A 148 13.06 1.98 -3.72
CA SER A 148 12.69 2.62 -4.98
C SER A 148 12.72 4.13 -4.83
N GLU A 149 13.34 4.81 -5.77
CA GLU A 149 13.44 6.27 -5.82
C GLU A 149 12.50 6.83 -6.90
N ASP A 150 11.92 7.99 -6.61
CA ASP A 150 11.05 8.75 -7.49
C ASP A 150 11.44 10.23 -7.52
N VAL A 151 10.84 11.02 -8.41
CA VAL A 151 11.15 12.45 -8.55
C VAL A 151 10.71 13.25 -7.32
N GLY A 152 9.67 12.83 -6.60
CA GLY A 152 9.28 13.46 -5.33
C GLY A 152 10.37 13.34 -4.27
N GLN A 153 11.04 12.19 -4.18
CA GLN A 153 12.18 11.98 -3.30
C GLN A 153 13.41 12.78 -3.74
N VAL A 154 13.62 12.99 -5.04
CA VAL A 154 14.66 13.90 -5.55
C VAL A 154 14.46 15.31 -5.01
N PHE A 155 13.24 15.84 -5.07
CA PHE A 155 12.92 17.16 -4.54
C PHE A 155 13.17 17.23 -3.02
N GLY A 156 12.81 16.19 -2.29
CA GLY A 156 13.12 16.07 -0.85
C GLY A 156 14.64 16.08 -0.58
N ALA A 157 15.43 15.34 -1.36
CA ALA A 157 16.88 15.31 -1.26
C ALA A 157 17.54 16.67 -1.57
N TRP A 158 16.89 17.47 -2.43
CA TRP A 158 17.33 18.85 -2.73
C TRP A 158 16.87 19.86 -1.67
N GLY A 159 16.19 19.42 -0.62
CA GLY A 159 15.74 20.27 0.49
C GLY A 159 14.42 20.99 0.21
N ILE A 160 13.68 20.60 -0.82
CA ILE A 160 12.33 21.13 -1.08
C ILE A 160 11.38 20.50 -0.07
N GLY A 161 10.74 21.35 0.75
CA GLY A 161 9.76 20.91 1.75
C GLY A 161 8.53 20.27 1.11
N GLU A 162 7.77 19.55 1.91
CA GLU A 162 6.57 18.83 1.45
C GLU A 162 5.46 19.75 0.93
N GLY A 163 5.39 20.97 1.50
CA GLY A 163 4.32 21.91 1.23
C GLY A 163 3.00 21.47 1.89
N PRO A 164 1.87 22.08 1.51
CA PRO A 164 0.57 21.77 2.09
C PRO A 164 0.13 20.35 1.77
N TYR A 165 -0.61 19.77 2.72
CA TYR A 165 -1.26 18.48 2.55
C TYR A 165 -2.41 18.59 1.53
N LEU A 166 -2.52 17.61 0.66
CA LEU A 166 -3.52 17.51 -0.39
C LEU A 166 -4.08 16.10 -0.49
N VAL A 167 -5.38 15.95 -0.61
CA VAL A 167 -6.00 14.69 -1.00
C VAL A 167 -6.41 14.78 -2.47
N LEU A 168 -5.79 13.95 -3.29
CA LEU A 168 -6.03 13.95 -4.74
C LEU A 168 -7.17 13.00 -5.09
N PRO A 169 -8.09 13.40 -5.99
CA PRO A 169 -9.11 12.49 -6.50
C PRO A 169 -8.47 11.24 -7.11
N PHE A 170 -8.96 10.07 -6.71
CA PHE A 170 -8.49 8.73 -7.11
C PHE A 170 -7.07 8.34 -6.67
N LEU A 171 -6.21 9.29 -6.35
CA LEU A 171 -4.81 9.03 -5.97
C LEU A 171 -4.60 9.00 -4.45
N GLY A 172 -5.50 9.60 -3.69
CA GLY A 172 -5.46 9.61 -2.22
C GLY A 172 -4.58 10.70 -1.62
N PRO A 173 -4.12 10.48 -0.37
CA PRO A 173 -3.30 11.44 0.38
C PRO A 173 -1.97 11.74 -0.32
N SER A 174 -1.58 13.02 -0.37
CA SER A 174 -0.38 13.52 -1.04
C SER A 174 0.04 14.85 -0.41
N ASN A 175 1.08 15.45 -0.94
CA ASN A 175 1.48 16.83 -0.68
C ASN A 175 1.91 17.51 -2.00
N LEU A 176 2.17 18.81 -1.95
CA LEU A 176 2.50 19.56 -3.18
C LEU A 176 3.80 19.07 -3.84
N ARG A 177 4.81 18.69 -3.05
CA ARG A 177 6.09 18.16 -3.55
C ARG A 177 5.88 16.83 -4.28
N ASP A 178 5.13 15.91 -3.65
CA ASP A 178 4.89 14.58 -4.21
C ASP A 178 3.99 14.64 -5.44
N LEU A 179 3.04 15.59 -5.47
CA LEU A 179 2.25 15.87 -6.67
C LEU A 179 3.15 16.36 -7.83
N ALA A 180 4.08 17.27 -7.56
CA ALA A 180 5.05 17.70 -8.56
C ALA A 180 5.96 16.54 -9.00
N GLY A 181 6.39 15.69 -8.07
CA GLY A 181 7.13 14.46 -8.32
C GLY A 181 6.38 13.49 -9.23
N PHE A 182 5.10 13.30 -8.99
CA PHE A 182 4.23 12.45 -9.82
C PHE A 182 4.21 12.89 -11.30
N PHE A 183 4.14 14.20 -11.55
CA PHE A 183 4.26 14.71 -12.93
C PHE A 183 5.67 14.54 -13.50
N GLY A 184 6.70 14.70 -12.66
CA GLY A 184 8.08 14.43 -13.02
C GLY A 184 8.30 12.97 -13.43
N ASP A 185 7.79 12.03 -12.67
CA ASP A 185 7.84 10.59 -12.97
C ASP A 185 7.21 10.27 -14.33
N ARG A 186 6.06 10.90 -14.63
CA ARG A 186 5.39 10.72 -15.93
C ARG A 186 6.12 11.36 -17.09
N ALA A 187 6.95 12.37 -16.87
CA ALA A 187 7.75 12.99 -17.91
C ALA A 187 8.99 12.15 -18.28
N VAL A 188 9.44 11.29 -17.37
CA VAL A 188 10.61 10.43 -17.55
C VAL A 188 10.22 9.03 -18.06
N ASN A 189 9.00 8.60 -17.83
CA ASN A 189 8.51 7.26 -18.17
C ASN A 189 7.68 7.29 -19.44
#